data_424917a482e59db8eb035a6e317f1b9e
#
_entry.id   424917a482e59db8eb035a6e317f1b9e
#
_cell.length_a   1.000
_cell.length_b   1.000
_cell.length_c   1.000
_cell.angle_alpha   90.00
_cell.angle_beta   90.00
_cell.angle_gamma   90.00
#
_symmetry.space_group_name_H-M   'P 1'
#
loop_
_entity.id
_entity.type
_entity.pdbx_description
1 polymer ?
#
loop_
_entity_poly.entity_id
_entity_poly.type
_entity_poly.pdbx_seq_one_letter_code
_entity_poly.pdbx_strand_id
1 'polypeptide(L)'
;MDDILKFIASVHPYDSLPRDELSRVAAAFVARDWAEGAKVYRAGETLDGLYLIEGASVEITDPNGELVSILGRANSFGERGLLSDGLAATTATVSGAGRILMLPAAEFQRLLGESPAFSRFFTRGRPVPARGGTDVATLKVADLLSREPLATGPETTIAEAAQMMRAAHVSSLGIVEDGGRLLGIVTIRDMSNRVVAEGRDTSAPVTTIMTADPASLPSEALGSDVLNAMVERRVGHLPVIDGGRFVGMITQTDLMRAQAISSSVLIRDVAGAQVPADLAQVTARIPDLLVNLVAANHRHEVVTRLITDIADAVTRRLLAMAEETLGPAPAPYLWAACGSQGRQDQTGVSDQDNILILADGIDPNDPYFEKLARFVSDGLNAAGYVYCPGDMMATNPLWRQPRKVWSGYFQDWIDRPSPEAQMLASVMFDLRAIGGDASLLAGLQAETLALASRNSIFVAHMIANSLKHHPPLGLIRGFATIRSGEHQGHIDMKMNGVVPVADMARVYALRGRLLPVNTRARLENAEDAGIISGKGARDLIAAYDLIQTLRLEHQAARIKAGQRPDNFLQPADLPDFERSHLRDAFVVVRTMQSALGQGKGALS
;
A
#
# COMPACT_ATOMS: atom_id res chain seq x y z
N MET A 1 -29.19 27.99 8.73
CA MET A 1 -29.22 26.61 8.25
C MET A 1 -28.75 26.51 6.81
N ASP A 2 -29.28 27.32 5.88
CA ASP A 2 -28.85 27.32 4.46
C ASP A 2 -27.37 27.66 4.25
N ASP A 3 -26.77 28.53 5.09
CA ASP A 3 -25.37 28.91 4.98
C ASP A 3 -24.42 27.79 5.42
N ILE A 4 -24.75 27.09 6.51
CA ILE A 4 -23.96 25.93 6.97
C ILE A 4 -24.03 24.81 5.92
N LEU A 5 -25.21 24.51 5.39
CA LEU A 5 -25.39 23.50 4.35
C LEU A 5 -24.55 23.80 3.10
N LYS A 6 -24.59 25.06 2.63
CA LYS A 6 -23.77 25.48 1.47
C LYS A 6 -22.28 25.40 1.75
N PHE A 7 -21.87 25.74 2.98
CA PHE A 7 -20.48 25.69 3.35
C PHE A 7 -19.97 24.25 3.42
N ILE A 8 -20.64 23.36 4.18
CA ILE A 8 -20.18 21.96 4.31
C ILE A 8 -20.28 21.18 3.00
N ALA A 9 -21.22 21.52 2.10
CA ALA A 9 -21.30 20.96 0.75
C ALA A 9 -20.06 21.26 -0.12
N SER A 10 -19.25 22.25 0.26
CA SER A 10 -17.99 22.60 -0.40
C SER A 10 -16.76 22.07 0.34
N VAL A 11 -16.94 21.36 1.45
CA VAL A 11 -15.85 20.88 2.31
C VAL A 11 -15.84 19.35 2.34
N HIS A 12 -14.70 18.76 1.94
CA HIS A 12 -14.51 17.33 2.06
C HIS A 12 -14.25 16.93 3.54
N PRO A 13 -14.83 15.80 4.04
CA PRO A 13 -15.56 14.75 3.34
C PRO A 13 -17.08 14.93 3.24
N TYR A 14 -17.63 16.06 3.70
CA TYR A 14 -19.08 16.31 3.71
C TYR A 14 -19.68 16.40 2.31
N ASP A 15 -18.92 16.91 1.32
CA ASP A 15 -19.28 16.99 -0.11
C ASP A 15 -19.57 15.64 -0.75
N SER A 16 -19.08 14.55 -0.16
CA SER A 16 -19.30 13.17 -0.63
C SER A 16 -20.60 12.53 -0.08
N LEU A 17 -21.30 13.21 0.84
CA LEU A 17 -22.52 12.69 1.45
C LEU A 17 -23.74 12.87 0.52
N PRO A 18 -24.70 11.92 0.51
CA PRO A 18 -25.98 12.09 -0.13
C PRO A 18 -26.70 13.35 0.40
N ARG A 19 -27.53 13.99 -0.45
CA ARG A 19 -28.18 15.27 -0.11
C ARG A 19 -28.99 15.24 1.19
N ASP A 20 -29.71 14.15 1.42
CA ASP A 20 -30.54 14.00 2.63
C ASP A 20 -29.67 13.89 3.88
N GLU A 21 -28.57 13.15 3.78
CA GLU A 21 -27.58 12.99 4.83
C GLU A 21 -26.83 14.30 5.10
N LEU A 22 -26.41 14.99 4.06
CA LEU A 22 -25.76 16.30 4.15
C LEU A 22 -26.66 17.32 4.86
N SER A 23 -27.96 17.31 4.57
CA SER A 23 -28.95 18.19 5.23
C SER A 23 -29.10 17.85 6.71
N ARG A 24 -29.10 16.56 7.09
CA ARG A 24 -29.15 16.10 8.48
C ARG A 24 -27.88 16.52 9.24
N VAL A 25 -26.73 16.33 8.64
CA VAL A 25 -25.43 16.73 9.22
C VAL A 25 -25.36 18.25 9.39
N ALA A 26 -25.81 19.03 8.40
CA ALA A 26 -25.87 20.47 8.50
C ALA A 26 -26.73 20.97 9.68
N ALA A 27 -27.83 20.27 9.94
CA ALA A 27 -28.72 20.58 11.07
C ALA A 27 -28.11 20.18 12.44
N ALA A 28 -27.18 19.23 12.48
CA ALA A 28 -26.49 18.80 13.69
C ALA A 28 -25.32 19.71 14.08
N PHE A 29 -24.79 20.50 13.16
CA PHE A 29 -23.72 21.44 13.47
C PHE A 29 -24.18 22.57 14.39
N VAL A 30 -23.36 22.84 15.42
CA VAL A 30 -23.53 24.00 16.31
C VAL A 30 -22.52 25.08 15.92
N ALA A 31 -23.00 26.22 15.43
CA ALA A 31 -22.16 27.34 15.05
C ALA A 31 -21.88 28.25 16.28
N ARG A 32 -20.61 28.63 16.44
CA ARG A 32 -20.20 29.55 17.51
C ARG A 32 -19.17 30.56 16.99
N ASP A 33 -19.34 31.83 17.32
CA ASP A 33 -18.36 32.88 17.05
C ASP A 33 -17.33 32.90 18.19
N TRP A 34 -16.07 33.01 17.84
CA TRP A 34 -14.94 32.96 18.75
C TRP A 34 -14.09 34.23 18.62
N ALA A 35 -13.68 34.78 19.76
CA ALA A 35 -12.75 35.89 19.81
C ALA A 35 -11.29 35.38 19.70
N GLU A 36 -10.40 36.21 19.20
CA GLU A 36 -8.97 35.97 19.20
C GLU A 36 -8.43 35.72 20.62
N GLY A 37 -7.53 34.77 20.79
CA GLY A 37 -6.97 34.35 22.07
C GLY A 37 -7.85 33.35 22.86
N ALA A 38 -9.10 33.13 22.44
CA ALA A 38 -9.97 32.16 23.10
C ALA A 38 -9.49 30.73 22.87
N LYS A 39 -9.56 29.88 23.89
CA LYS A 39 -9.24 28.45 23.78
C LYS A 39 -10.50 27.67 23.50
N VAL A 40 -10.49 26.94 22.39
CA VAL A 40 -11.60 26.08 22.00
C VAL A 40 -11.63 24.85 22.92
N TYR A 41 -10.45 24.26 23.15
CA TYR A 41 -10.22 23.21 24.15
C TYR A 41 -8.73 23.18 24.56
N ARG A 42 -8.41 22.53 25.67
CA ARG A 42 -7.04 22.29 26.16
C ARG A 42 -6.68 20.82 26.09
N ALA A 43 -5.41 20.54 25.97
CA ALA A 43 -4.89 19.16 26.06
C ALA A 43 -5.39 18.48 27.35
N GLY A 44 -5.91 17.25 27.22
CA GLY A 44 -6.50 16.47 28.31
C GLY A 44 -8.00 16.75 28.59
N GLU A 45 -8.61 17.77 28.01
CA GLU A 45 -10.06 18.01 28.14
C GLU A 45 -10.86 17.04 27.27
N THR A 46 -12.07 16.67 27.72
CA THR A 46 -13.01 15.86 26.92
C THR A 46 -13.52 16.68 25.74
N LEU A 47 -13.48 16.10 24.55
CA LEU A 47 -13.95 16.75 23.32
C LEU A 47 -15.46 16.58 23.15
N ASP A 48 -16.19 17.68 23.02
CA ASP A 48 -17.63 17.69 22.76
C ASP A 48 -17.97 17.27 21.32
N GLY A 49 -17.04 17.45 20.39
CA GLY A 49 -17.25 17.13 18.97
C GLY A 49 -16.05 17.43 18.09
N LEU A 50 -16.26 17.23 16.79
CA LEU A 50 -15.33 17.63 15.73
C LEU A 50 -15.57 19.11 15.40
N TYR A 51 -14.49 19.88 15.31
CA TYR A 51 -14.55 21.30 14.99
C TYR A 51 -14.18 21.55 13.53
N LEU A 52 -14.93 22.39 12.82
CA LEU A 52 -14.72 22.80 11.44
C LEU A 52 -14.69 24.34 11.34
N ILE A 53 -13.63 24.88 10.78
CA ILE A 53 -13.41 26.34 10.70
C ILE A 53 -14.18 26.91 9.50
N GLU A 54 -15.14 27.80 9.75
CA GLU A 54 -15.86 28.50 8.70
C GLU A 54 -15.20 29.86 8.37
N GLY A 55 -14.72 30.61 9.40
CA GLY A 55 -14.19 31.95 9.17
C GLY A 55 -13.14 32.39 10.19
N ALA A 56 -12.65 31.50 11.04
CA ALA A 56 -11.61 31.77 12.04
C ALA A 56 -10.23 31.29 11.56
N SER A 57 -9.19 31.59 12.35
CA SER A 57 -7.89 30.91 12.32
C SER A 57 -7.60 30.34 13.70
N VAL A 58 -7.02 29.12 13.74
CA VAL A 58 -6.79 28.39 15.00
C VAL A 58 -5.34 27.88 15.03
N GLU A 59 -4.65 28.15 16.12
CA GLU A 59 -3.33 27.59 16.44
C GLU A 59 -3.50 26.33 17.28
N ILE A 60 -2.85 25.25 16.86
CA ILE A 60 -2.78 23.99 17.58
C ILE A 60 -1.41 23.87 18.22
N THR A 61 -1.37 23.75 19.55
CA THR A 61 -0.13 23.55 20.31
C THR A 61 -0.13 22.20 21.02
N ASP A 62 1.05 21.62 21.19
CA ASP A 62 1.24 20.41 21.98
C ASP A 62 1.07 20.67 23.50
N PRO A 63 1.09 19.63 24.37
CA PRO A 63 1.03 19.83 25.83
C PRO A 63 2.16 20.69 26.42
N ASN A 64 3.29 20.81 25.71
CA ASN A 64 4.44 21.64 26.13
C ASN A 64 4.31 23.10 25.67
N GLY A 65 3.27 23.41 24.87
CA GLY A 65 3.03 24.76 24.32
C GLY A 65 3.74 25.01 22.99
N GLU A 66 4.38 24.01 22.38
CA GLU A 66 4.99 24.16 21.06
C GLU A 66 3.92 24.16 19.95
N LEU A 67 4.08 25.05 18.98
CA LEU A 67 3.15 25.18 17.85
C LEU A 67 3.24 23.96 16.92
N VAL A 68 2.13 23.23 16.81
CA VAL A 68 2.00 22.05 15.94
C VAL A 68 1.50 22.46 14.56
N SER A 69 0.45 23.31 14.48
CA SER A 69 -0.11 23.77 13.20
C SER A 69 -0.93 25.04 13.37
N ILE A 70 -1.12 25.77 12.26
CA ILE A 70 -2.08 26.86 12.14
C ILE A 70 -3.13 26.44 11.11
N LEU A 71 -4.38 26.43 11.53
CA LEU A 71 -5.51 25.97 10.74
C LEU A 71 -6.38 27.16 10.32
N GLY A 72 -6.90 27.11 9.10
CA GLY A 72 -7.77 28.13 8.53
C GLY A 72 -9.09 27.56 8.01
N ARG A 73 -9.80 28.37 7.22
CA ARG A 73 -11.10 28.00 6.64
C ARG A 73 -11.09 26.61 5.99
N ALA A 74 -12.16 25.85 6.24
CA ALA A 74 -12.39 24.47 5.78
C ALA A 74 -11.48 23.41 6.41
N ASN A 75 -10.59 23.74 7.36
CA ASN A 75 -9.88 22.75 8.14
C ASN A 75 -10.74 22.28 9.32
N SER A 76 -10.65 20.98 9.64
CA SER A 76 -11.21 20.38 10.85
C SER A 76 -10.12 20.07 11.87
N PHE A 77 -10.50 20.03 13.16
CA PHE A 77 -9.60 19.70 14.27
C PHE A 77 -10.36 19.07 15.43
N GLY A 78 -9.64 18.38 16.33
CA GLY A 78 -10.23 17.61 17.42
C GLY A 78 -10.45 16.13 17.08
N GLU A 79 -10.31 15.72 15.82
CA GLU A 79 -10.51 14.35 15.35
C GLU A 79 -9.59 13.33 16.05
N ARG A 80 -8.36 13.72 16.38
CA ARG A 80 -7.38 12.82 17.00
C ARG A 80 -7.85 12.28 18.35
N GLY A 81 -8.40 13.15 19.19
CA GLY A 81 -8.97 12.75 20.46
C GLY A 81 -10.24 11.93 20.28
N LEU A 82 -11.18 12.39 19.45
CA LEU A 82 -12.44 11.68 19.19
C LEU A 82 -12.26 10.28 18.61
N LEU A 83 -11.19 10.07 17.87
CA LEU A 83 -10.82 8.77 17.33
C LEU A 83 -10.01 7.92 18.31
N SER A 84 -9.59 8.42 19.46
CA SER A 84 -8.81 7.71 20.48
C SER A 84 -9.66 7.39 21.72
N ASP A 85 -9.51 8.20 22.73
CA ASP A 85 -10.08 8.06 24.06
C ASP A 85 -11.10 9.15 24.39
N GLY A 86 -11.39 10.03 23.43
CA GLY A 86 -12.29 11.17 23.58
C GLY A 86 -11.62 12.40 24.21
N LEU A 87 -10.34 12.33 24.55
CA LEU A 87 -9.60 13.43 25.15
C LEU A 87 -8.81 14.23 24.12
N ALA A 88 -8.70 15.52 24.29
CA ALA A 88 -7.90 16.39 23.42
C ALA A 88 -6.40 16.10 23.57
N ALA A 89 -5.76 15.69 22.49
CA ALA A 89 -4.31 15.44 22.46
C ALA A 89 -3.47 16.73 22.41
N THR A 90 -4.10 17.87 22.09
CA THR A 90 -3.47 19.18 21.85
C THR A 90 -4.34 20.28 22.42
N THR A 91 -3.83 21.52 22.50
CA THR A 91 -4.62 22.72 22.82
C THR A 91 -4.93 23.47 21.53
N ALA A 92 -6.18 23.88 21.34
CA ALA A 92 -6.62 24.70 20.21
C ALA A 92 -6.94 26.13 20.70
N THR A 93 -6.22 27.11 20.15
CA THR A 93 -6.38 28.53 20.48
C THR A 93 -6.73 29.31 19.22
N VAL A 94 -7.73 30.18 19.29
CA VAL A 94 -8.13 31.03 18.17
C VAL A 94 -7.10 32.13 17.97
N SER A 95 -6.43 32.14 16.81
CA SER A 95 -5.43 33.18 16.44
C SER A 95 -5.99 34.27 15.52
N GLY A 96 -7.19 34.08 15.00
CA GLY A 96 -7.95 35.06 14.25
C GLY A 96 -9.44 34.85 14.49
N ALA A 97 -10.12 35.89 15.00
CA ALA A 97 -11.54 35.86 15.38
C ALA A 97 -12.44 35.42 14.22
N GLY A 98 -13.47 34.64 14.49
CA GLY A 98 -14.40 34.16 13.47
C GLY A 98 -15.26 33.00 13.93
N ARG A 99 -16.00 32.41 12.97
CA ARG A 99 -16.96 31.34 13.23
C ARG A 99 -16.31 29.96 13.10
N ILE A 100 -16.59 29.12 14.09
CA ILE A 100 -16.23 27.69 14.09
C ILE A 100 -17.53 26.89 14.28
N LEU A 101 -17.67 25.83 13.48
CA LEU A 101 -18.77 24.89 13.54
C LEU A 101 -18.33 23.67 14.34
N MET A 102 -19.16 23.17 15.25
CA MET A 102 -18.88 21.95 16.03
C MET A 102 -19.90 20.88 15.67
N LEU A 103 -19.45 19.74 15.19
CA LEU A 103 -20.25 18.55 14.99
C LEU A 103 -20.18 17.68 16.25
N PRO A 104 -21.30 17.41 16.94
CA PRO A 104 -21.29 16.62 18.18
C PRO A 104 -20.59 15.27 18.02
N ALA A 105 -19.87 14.83 19.06
CA ALA A 105 -19.08 13.60 19.04
C ALA A 105 -19.91 12.36 18.62
N ALA A 106 -21.16 12.26 19.09
CA ALA A 106 -22.06 11.16 18.72
C ALA A 106 -22.37 11.13 17.21
N GLU A 107 -22.58 12.32 16.60
CA GLU A 107 -22.87 12.43 15.17
C GLU A 107 -21.61 12.17 14.33
N PHE A 108 -20.45 12.58 14.79
CA PHE A 108 -19.16 12.26 14.18
C PHE A 108 -18.92 10.73 14.18
N GLN A 109 -19.15 10.06 15.32
CA GLN A 109 -19.00 8.60 15.41
C GLN A 109 -20.00 7.85 14.51
N ARG A 110 -21.23 8.34 14.42
CA ARG A 110 -22.24 7.78 13.50
C ARG A 110 -21.77 7.87 12.05
N LEU A 111 -21.29 9.04 11.61
CA LEU A 111 -20.78 9.24 10.25
C LEU A 111 -19.55 8.37 9.95
N LEU A 112 -18.68 8.16 10.93
CA LEU A 112 -17.56 7.21 10.79
C LEU A 112 -18.03 5.77 10.57
N GLY A 113 -19.14 5.37 11.20
CA GLY A 113 -19.72 4.03 11.04
C GLY A 113 -20.51 3.85 9.75
N GLU A 114 -21.22 4.88 9.29
CA GLU A 114 -22.18 4.78 8.18
C GLU A 114 -21.62 5.24 6.82
N SER A 115 -20.58 6.10 6.80
CA SER A 115 -20.00 6.61 5.56
C SER A 115 -18.54 6.15 5.36
N PRO A 116 -18.27 5.23 4.43
CA PRO A 116 -16.91 4.78 4.12
C PRO A 116 -15.97 5.90 3.67
N ALA A 117 -16.49 6.91 2.98
CA ALA A 117 -15.72 8.08 2.54
C ALA A 117 -15.31 8.94 3.76
N PHE A 118 -16.25 9.16 4.68
CA PHE A 118 -16.04 9.91 5.91
C PHE A 118 -15.06 9.18 6.85
N SER A 119 -15.24 7.88 7.03
CA SER A 119 -14.33 7.04 7.81
C SER A 119 -12.91 7.07 7.24
N ARG A 120 -12.73 6.85 5.94
CA ARG A 120 -11.42 6.90 5.28
C ARG A 120 -10.71 8.24 5.46
N PHE A 121 -11.44 9.35 5.43
CA PHE A 121 -10.88 10.67 5.60
C PHE A 121 -10.23 10.85 6.97
N PHE A 122 -10.96 10.56 8.05
CA PHE A 122 -10.49 10.82 9.41
C PHE A 122 -9.58 9.73 9.99
N THR A 123 -9.58 8.51 9.43
CA THR A 123 -8.69 7.43 9.88
C THR A 123 -7.36 7.34 9.11
N ARG A 124 -7.18 8.13 8.04
CA ARG A 124 -5.90 8.22 7.32
C ARG A 124 -4.78 8.71 8.23
N GLY A 125 -3.69 7.95 8.29
CA GLY A 125 -2.50 8.30 9.08
C GLY A 125 -2.48 7.80 10.53
N ARG A 126 -3.47 7.01 10.96
CA ARG A 126 -3.45 6.39 12.27
C ARG A 126 -2.74 5.04 12.23
N PRO A 127 -1.83 4.72 13.17
CA PRO A 127 -1.35 3.36 13.33
C PRO A 127 -2.54 2.51 13.82
N VAL A 128 -3.13 1.74 12.90
CA VAL A 128 -3.97 0.61 13.31
C VAL A 128 -3.00 -0.39 13.94
N PRO A 129 -3.24 -0.89 15.17
CA PRO A 129 -2.40 -1.94 15.73
C PRO A 129 -2.38 -3.08 14.72
N ALA A 130 -1.19 -3.46 14.28
CA ALA A 130 -0.96 -4.54 13.34
C ALA A 130 -1.48 -5.85 13.96
N ARG A 131 -2.73 -6.19 13.68
CA ARG A 131 -3.21 -7.56 13.80
C ARG A 131 -2.68 -8.27 12.57
N GLY A 132 -1.78 -9.19 12.81
CA GLY A 132 -1.09 -9.93 11.78
C GLY A 132 -2.03 -10.67 10.85
N GLY A 133 -1.66 -10.68 9.56
CA GLY A 133 -2.28 -11.46 8.49
C GLY A 133 -3.70 -11.01 8.15
N THR A 134 -4.02 -10.91 6.87
CA THR A 134 -5.42 -10.76 6.43
C THR A 134 -6.14 -12.05 6.79
N ASP A 135 -6.66 -12.12 8.00
CA ASP A 135 -7.50 -13.23 8.44
C ASP A 135 -8.82 -13.09 7.68
N VAL A 136 -9.14 -14.08 6.86
CA VAL A 136 -10.44 -14.18 6.17
C VAL A 136 -11.59 -13.87 7.12
N ALA A 137 -11.42 -14.21 8.40
CA ALA A 137 -12.39 -13.93 9.47
C ALA A 137 -12.74 -12.45 9.63
N THR A 138 -11.86 -11.53 9.22
CA THR A 138 -12.04 -10.07 9.38
C THR A 138 -12.47 -9.35 8.10
N LEU A 139 -12.50 -10.03 6.95
CA LEU A 139 -12.98 -9.49 5.69
C LEU A 139 -14.50 -9.38 5.69
N LYS A 140 -15.05 -8.33 5.09
CA LYS A 140 -16.50 -8.25 4.87
C LYS A 140 -16.93 -9.22 3.78
N VAL A 141 -18.15 -9.74 3.89
CA VAL A 141 -18.76 -10.62 2.88
C VAL A 141 -18.79 -9.93 1.51
N ALA A 142 -19.07 -8.62 1.46
CA ALA A 142 -19.01 -7.83 0.22
C ALA A 142 -17.66 -7.95 -0.51
N ASP A 143 -16.54 -8.00 0.23
CA ASP A 143 -15.18 -8.11 -0.33
C ASP A 143 -14.83 -9.55 -0.74
N LEU A 144 -15.57 -10.52 -0.25
CA LEU A 144 -15.42 -11.95 -0.57
C LEU A 144 -16.25 -12.39 -1.78
N LEU A 145 -17.25 -11.60 -2.19
CA LEU A 145 -18.07 -11.88 -3.37
C LEU A 145 -17.24 -11.67 -4.65
N SER A 146 -17.07 -12.74 -5.41
CA SER A 146 -16.21 -12.73 -6.59
C SER A 146 -16.95 -12.60 -7.92
N ARG A 147 -18.29 -12.68 -7.92
CA ARG A 147 -19.12 -12.72 -9.15
C ARG A 147 -20.50 -12.10 -8.89
N GLU A 148 -21.13 -11.65 -9.98
CA GLU A 148 -22.55 -11.33 -9.97
C GLU A 148 -23.38 -12.58 -9.62
N PRO A 149 -24.49 -12.40 -8.87
CA PRO A 149 -25.32 -13.52 -8.44
C PRO A 149 -26.00 -14.20 -9.63
N LEU A 150 -25.81 -15.50 -9.79
CA LEU A 150 -26.58 -16.29 -10.73
C LEU A 150 -27.91 -16.67 -10.07
N ALA A 151 -29.01 -16.23 -10.67
CA ALA A 151 -30.36 -16.47 -10.19
C ALA A 151 -31.32 -16.82 -11.33
N THR A 152 -32.40 -17.51 -10.98
CA THR A 152 -33.50 -17.82 -11.91
C THR A 152 -34.85 -17.75 -11.21
N GLY A 153 -35.94 -17.75 -11.97
CA GLY A 153 -37.31 -17.74 -11.47
C GLY A 153 -37.79 -19.13 -10.95
N PRO A 154 -38.88 -19.16 -10.19
CA PRO A 154 -39.42 -20.39 -9.59
C PRO A 154 -39.93 -21.41 -10.60
N GLU A 155 -40.38 -20.97 -11.79
CA GLU A 155 -40.95 -21.82 -12.84
C GLU A 155 -39.87 -22.43 -13.76
N THR A 156 -38.61 -22.06 -13.62
CA THR A 156 -37.48 -22.65 -14.37
C THR A 156 -37.41 -24.15 -14.13
N THR A 157 -37.26 -24.93 -15.19
CA THR A 157 -37.14 -26.39 -15.06
C THR A 157 -35.80 -26.81 -14.46
N ILE A 158 -35.76 -27.98 -13.84
CA ILE A 158 -34.51 -28.58 -13.30
C ILE A 158 -33.43 -28.69 -14.38
N ALA A 159 -33.82 -29.07 -15.61
CA ALA A 159 -32.89 -29.16 -16.74
C ALA A 159 -32.28 -27.81 -17.12
N GLU A 160 -33.10 -26.76 -17.22
CA GLU A 160 -32.62 -25.40 -17.51
C GLU A 160 -31.72 -24.87 -16.40
N ALA A 161 -32.09 -25.04 -15.13
CA ALA A 161 -31.28 -24.66 -13.99
C ALA A 161 -29.88 -25.35 -14.01
N ALA A 162 -29.85 -26.65 -14.33
CA ALA A 162 -28.60 -27.38 -14.48
C ALA A 162 -27.73 -26.88 -15.66
N GLN A 163 -28.38 -26.50 -16.79
CA GLN A 163 -27.68 -25.91 -17.93
C GLN A 163 -27.11 -24.52 -17.59
N MET A 164 -27.85 -23.68 -16.86
CA MET A 164 -27.38 -22.38 -16.40
C MET A 164 -26.16 -22.53 -15.49
N MET A 165 -26.22 -23.44 -14.50
CA MET A 165 -25.09 -23.72 -13.59
C MET A 165 -23.85 -24.20 -14.36
N ARG A 166 -24.02 -25.08 -15.36
CA ARG A 166 -22.93 -25.56 -16.22
C ARG A 166 -22.34 -24.44 -17.05
N ALA A 167 -23.16 -23.62 -17.69
CA ALA A 167 -22.70 -22.54 -18.56
C ALA A 167 -21.94 -21.46 -17.79
N ALA A 168 -22.37 -21.15 -16.55
CA ALA A 168 -21.74 -20.18 -15.67
C ALA A 168 -20.58 -20.77 -14.82
N HIS A 169 -20.33 -22.08 -14.92
CA HIS A 169 -19.32 -22.80 -14.10
C HIS A 169 -19.50 -22.56 -12.60
N VAL A 170 -20.74 -22.65 -12.09
CA VAL A 170 -21.06 -22.51 -10.68
C VAL A 170 -21.66 -23.77 -10.08
N SER A 171 -21.49 -23.95 -8.76
CA SER A 171 -22.01 -25.09 -8.02
C SER A 171 -23.35 -24.82 -7.32
N SER A 172 -23.89 -23.61 -7.43
CA SER A 172 -25.15 -23.21 -6.83
C SER A 172 -25.86 -22.11 -7.63
N LEU A 173 -27.19 -22.04 -7.48
CA LEU A 173 -28.08 -21.12 -8.17
C LEU A 173 -29.12 -20.58 -7.17
N GLY A 174 -29.34 -19.27 -7.15
CA GLY A 174 -30.43 -18.65 -6.40
C GLY A 174 -31.77 -18.77 -7.13
N ILE A 175 -32.84 -19.08 -6.41
CA ILE A 175 -34.20 -19.04 -6.93
C ILE A 175 -34.87 -17.80 -6.37
N VAL A 176 -35.21 -16.86 -7.24
CA VAL A 176 -35.76 -15.55 -6.87
C VAL A 176 -37.11 -15.30 -7.50
N GLU A 177 -37.94 -14.56 -6.79
CA GLU A 177 -39.20 -14.05 -7.36
C GLU A 177 -39.02 -12.69 -8.06
N ASP A 178 -40.06 -12.20 -8.68
CA ASP A 178 -40.10 -10.85 -9.26
C ASP A 178 -39.82 -9.82 -8.18
N GLY A 179 -38.75 -8.98 -8.39
CA GLY A 179 -38.25 -8.04 -7.40
C GLY A 179 -36.95 -8.46 -6.72
N GLY A 180 -36.46 -9.70 -6.95
CA GLY A 180 -35.15 -10.18 -6.52
C GLY A 180 -35.14 -10.75 -5.10
N ARG A 181 -36.28 -11.03 -4.47
CA ARG A 181 -36.39 -11.71 -3.20
C ARG A 181 -36.01 -13.19 -3.36
N LEU A 182 -35.12 -13.69 -2.51
CA LEU A 182 -34.68 -15.08 -2.55
C LEU A 182 -35.78 -16.00 -1.98
N LEU A 183 -36.17 -17.02 -2.75
CA LEU A 183 -37.08 -18.09 -2.33
C LEU A 183 -36.31 -19.32 -1.82
N GLY A 184 -35.17 -19.61 -2.44
CA GLY A 184 -34.38 -20.77 -2.13
C GLY A 184 -33.09 -20.85 -2.93
N ILE A 185 -32.32 -21.88 -2.70
CA ILE A 185 -31.14 -22.21 -3.49
C ILE A 185 -31.17 -23.65 -3.98
N VAL A 186 -30.52 -23.89 -5.12
CA VAL A 186 -30.23 -25.22 -5.63
C VAL A 186 -28.73 -25.37 -5.81
N THR A 187 -28.21 -26.52 -5.42
CA THR A 187 -26.79 -26.87 -5.53
C THR A 187 -26.58 -28.13 -6.37
N ILE A 188 -25.33 -28.38 -6.82
CA ILE A 188 -24.99 -29.65 -7.49
C ILE A 188 -25.34 -30.86 -6.62
N ARG A 189 -25.26 -30.73 -5.29
CA ARG A 189 -25.65 -31.79 -4.35
C ARG A 189 -27.16 -32.08 -4.43
N ASP A 190 -28.00 -31.05 -4.57
CA ASP A 190 -29.45 -31.23 -4.74
C ASP A 190 -29.77 -31.92 -6.07
N MET A 191 -29.07 -31.53 -7.16
CA MET A 191 -29.17 -32.20 -8.46
C MET A 191 -28.82 -33.70 -8.34
N SER A 192 -27.72 -34.03 -7.64
CA SER A 192 -27.31 -35.41 -7.46
C SER A 192 -28.29 -36.20 -6.57
N ASN A 193 -28.66 -35.65 -5.40
CA ASN A 193 -29.42 -36.41 -4.40
C ASN A 193 -30.92 -36.46 -4.71
N ARG A 194 -31.51 -35.33 -5.16
CA ARG A 194 -32.96 -35.19 -5.33
C ARG A 194 -33.45 -35.42 -6.77
N VAL A 195 -32.53 -35.40 -7.77
CA VAL A 195 -32.87 -35.68 -9.16
C VAL A 195 -32.31 -37.02 -9.60
N VAL A 196 -30.97 -37.17 -9.61
CA VAL A 196 -30.34 -38.39 -10.13
C VAL A 196 -30.66 -39.60 -9.28
N ALA A 197 -30.46 -39.50 -7.95
CA ALA A 197 -30.68 -40.64 -7.03
C ALA A 197 -32.15 -41.03 -6.89
N GLU A 198 -33.09 -40.08 -7.02
CA GLU A 198 -34.53 -40.32 -6.93
C GLU A 198 -35.21 -40.59 -8.29
N GLY A 199 -34.47 -40.45 -9.39
CA GLY A 199 -35.02 -40.60 -10.76
C GLY A 199 -36.10 -39.58 -11.10
N ARG A 200 -35.97 -38.34 -10.60
CA ARG A 200 -36.99 -37.28 -10.75
C ARG A 200 -37.00 -36.72 -12.16
N ASP A 201 -38.20 -36.37 -12.65
CA ASP A 201 -38.37 -35.74 -13.95
C ASP A 201 -37.68 -34.34 -13.98
N THR A 202 -36.77 -34.17 -14.93
CA THR A 202 -36.02 -32.93 -15.10
C THR A 202 -36.81 -31.78 -15.74
N SER A 203 -38.02 -32.07 -16.26
CA SER A 203 -38.97 -31.07 -16.73
C SER A 203 -39.76 -30.39 -15.59
N ALA A 204 -39.71 -30.93 -14.37
CA ALA A 204 -40.35 -30.35 -13.21
C ALA A 204 -39.73 -28.99 -12.83
N PRO A 205 -40.49 -28.09 -12.19
CA PRO A 205 -39.99 -26.81 -11.72
C PRO A 205 -38.85 -27.00 -10.68
N VAL A 206 -37.85 -26.13 -10.74
CA VAL A 206 -36.67 -26.17 -9.86
C VAL A 206 -37.01 -26.00 -8.37
N THR A 207 -38.15 -25.36 -8.08
CA THR A 207 -38.71 -25.24 -6.71
C THR A 207 -38.96 -26.58 -6.04
N THR A 208 -39.18 -27.66 -6.80
CA THR A 208 -39.41 -29.01 -6.27
C THR A 208 -38.16 -29.64 -5.65
N ILE A 209 -36.97 -29.13 -5.96
CA ILE A 209 -35.69 -29.64 -5.48
C ILE A 209 -34.89 -28.59 -4.69
N MET A 210 -35.35 -27.35 -4.64
CA MET A 210 -34.61 -26.28 -3.92
C MET A 210 -34.61 -26.51 -2.41
N THR A 211 -33.64 -25.93 -1.76
CA THR A 211 -33.67 -25.70 -0.31
C THR A 211 -34.32 -24.34 -0.10
N ALA A 212 -35.56 -24.37 0.42
CA ALA A 212 -36.33 -23.15 0.68
C ALA A 212 -35.81 -22.44 1.93
N ASP A 213 -35.94 -21.10 1.96
CA ASP A 213 -35.55 -20.23 3.07
C ASP A 213 -34.15 -20.58 3.62
N PRO A 214 -33.10 -20.54 2.78
CA PRO A 214 -31.77 -20.92 3.19
C PRO A 214 -31.20 -19.88 4.18
N ALA A 215 -30.32 -20.33 5.07
CA ALA A 215 -29.55 -19.41 5.88
C ALA A 215 -28.78 -18.43 5.00
N SER A 216 -28.87 -17.14 5.30
CA SER A 216 -28.27 -16.06 4.54
C SER A 216 -27.52 -15.09 5.46
N LEU A 217 -26.64 -14.28 4.89
CA LEU A 217 -25.88 -13.23 5.57
C LEU A 217 -26.04 -11.90 4.83
N PRO A 218 -25.97 -10.75 5.53
CA PRO A 218 -25.84 -9.45 4.87
C PRO A 218 -24.42 -9.26 4.33
N SER A 219 -24.24 -8.38 3.33
CA SER A 219 -22.93 -8.07 2.76
C SER A 219 -21.97 -7.43 3.76
N GLU A 220 -22.49 -6.81 4.81
CA GLU A 220 -21.72 -6.20 5.92
C GLU A 220 -21.20 -7.22 6.94
N ALA A 221 -21.69 -8.48 6.93
CA ALA A 221 -21.20 -9.54 7.80
C ALA A 221 -19.71 -9.81 7.55
N LEU A 222 -19.04 -10.40 8.54
CA LEU A 222 -17.62 -10.73 8.45
C LEU A 222 -17.41 -12.18 7.96
N GLY A 223 -16.23 -12.45 7.44
CA GLY A 223 -15.83 -13.81 7.06
C GLY A 223 -15.87 -14.80 8.22
N SER A 224 -15.67 -14.34 9.49
CA SER A 224 -15.92 -15.13 10.69
C SER A 224 -17.37 -15.60 10.79
N ASP A 225 -18.35 -14.75 10.44
CA ASP A 225 -19.76 -15.10 10.47
C ASP A 225 -20.08 -16.15 9.40
N VAL A 226 -19.44 -16.02 8.23
CA VAL A 226 -19.53 -17.02 7.14
C VAL A 226 -18.98 -18.37 7.61
N LEU A 227 -17.78 -18.38 8.19
CA LEU A 227 -17.13 -19.60 8.68
C LEU A 227 -17.99 -20.29 9.74
N ASN A 228 -18.48 -19.53 10.72
CA ASN A 228 -19.34 -20.04 11.78
C ASN A 228 -20.65 -20.62 11.21
N ALA A 229 -21.34 -19.88 10.34
CA ALA A 229 -22.57 -20.33 9.73
C ALA A 229 -22.38 -21.60 8.87
N MET A 230 -21.28 -21.70 8.11
CA MET A 230 -20.97 -22.88 7.31
C MET A 230 -20.68 -24.12 8.17
N VAL A 231 -19.94 -23.95 9.29
CA VAL A 231 -19.63 -25.04 10.22
C VAL A 231 -20.85 -25.48 11.01
N GLU A 232 -21.55 -24.54 11.64
CA GLU A 232 -22.73 -24.84 12.48
C GLU A 232 -23.86 -25.51 11.68
N ARG A 233 -24.12 -25.00 10.47
CA ARG A 233 -25.22 -25.50 9.61
C ARG A 233 -24.80 -26.57 8.63
N ARG A 234 -23.50 -26.91 8.56
CA ARG A 234 -22.92 -27.90 7.65
C ARG A 234 -23.24 -27.63 6.17
N VAL A 235 -23.18 -26.35 5.77
CA VAL A 235 -23.43 -25.88 4.41
C VAL A 235 -22.17 -25.33 3.79
N GLY A 236 -22.05 -25.47 2.45
CA GLY A 236 -20.90 -24.93 1.69
C GLY A 236 -21.25 -23.69 0.85
N HIS A 237 -22.50 -23.24 0.91
CA HIS A 237 -23.03 -22.11 0.16
C HIS A 237 -23.94 -21.28 1.05
N LEU A 238 -23.72 -19.98 1.11
CA LEU A 238 -24.54 -19.04 1.87
C LEU A 238 -24.95 -17.88 0.95
N PRO A 239 -26.25 -17.69 0.71
CA PRO A 239 -26.76 -16.52 0.01
C PRO A 239 -26.44 -15.25 0.78
N VAL A 240 -26.17 -14.18 0.05
CA VAL A 240 -26.02 -12.82 0.59
C VAL A 240 -27.24 -12.00 0.22
N ILE A 241 -27.85 -11.37 1.22
CA ILE A 241 -29.09 -10.63 1.07
C ILE A 241 -28.93 -9.23 1.65
N ASP A 242 -29.15 -8.20 0.84
CA ASP A 242 -29.19 -6.81 1.27
C ASP A 242 -30.53 -6.18 0.90
N GLY A 243 -31.13 -5.48 1.85
CA GLY A 243 -32.43 -4.83 1.65
C GLY A 243 -33.54 -5.80 1.19
N GLY A 244 -33.46 -7.07 1.58
CA GLY A 244 -34.39 -8.12 1.19
C GLY A 244 -34.16 -8.69 -0.22
N ARG A 245 -33.10 -8.30 -0.91
CA ARG A 245 -32.75 -8.76 -2.27
C ARG A 245 -31.52 -9.67 -2.25
N PHE A 246 -31.51 -10.67 -3.10
CA PHE A 246 -30.36 -11.54 -3.32
C PHE A 246 -29.28 -10.78 -4.10
N VAL A 247 -28.11 -10.58 -3.48
CA VAL A 247 -27.00 -9.80 -4.05
C VAL A 247 -25.75 -10.65 -4.33
N GLY A 248 -25.70 -11.90 -3.84
CA GLY A 248 -24.56 -12.77 -4.09
C GLY A 248 -24.67 -14.14 -3.44
N MET A 249 -23.72 -15.01 -3.76
CA MET A 249 -23.54 -16.32 -3.13
C MET A 249 -22.10 -16.44 -2.68
N ILE A 250 -21.86 -16.66 -1.39
CA ILE A 250 -20.53 -16.97 -0.87
C ILE A 250 -20.38 -18.47 -0.67
N THR A 251 -19.25 -18.99 -1.10
CA THR A 251 -18.95 -20.43 -1.05
C THR A 251 -17.67 -20.72 -0.28
N GLN A 252 -17.46 -21.99 0.10
CA GLN A 252 -16.19 -22.42 0.69
C GLN A 252 -14.99 -22.13 -0.22
N THR A 253 -15.18 -22.18 -1.54
CA THR A 253 -14.14 -21.86 -2.52
C THR A 253 -13.73 -20.40 -2.47
N ASP A 254 -14.68 -19.48 -2.21
CA ASP A 254 -14.39 -18.05 -2.08
C ASP A 254 -13.57 -17.78 -0.81
N LEU A 255 -13.90 -18.42 0.31
CA LEU A 255 -13.12 -18.36 1.54
C LEU A 255 -11.70 -18.92 1.35
N MET A 256 -11.57 -20.08 0.69
CA MET A 256 -10.26 -20.69 0.40
C MET A 256 -9.44 -19.81 -0.54
N ARG A 257 -10.06 -19.17 -1.53
CA ARG A 257 -9.40 -18.23 -2.44
C ARG A 257 -8.91 -16.99 -1.68
N ALA A 258 -9.74 -16.39 -0.84
CA ALA A 258 -9.36 -15.24 -0.02
C ALA A 258 -8.21 -15.62 0.96
N GLN A 259 -8.23 -16.81 1.53
CA GLN A 259 -7.16 -17.33 2.38
C GLN A 259 -5.88 -17.64 1.60
N ALA A 260 -5.99 -18.10 0.35
CA ALA A 260 -4.88 -18.43 -0.52
C ALA A 260 -4.10 -17.21 -1.05
N ILE A 261 -4.62 -15.99 -0.90
CA ILE A 261 -3.99 -14.73 -1.33
C ILE A 261 -3.27 -14.04 -0.15
N SER A 262 -2.99 -14.75 0.95
CA SER A 262 -2.14 -14.18 2.00
C SER A 262 -0.66 -14.30 1.63
N SER A 263 0.16 -13.33 2.02
CA SER A 263 1.62 -13.37 1.79
C SER A 263 2.27 -14.63 2.36
N SER A 264 1.80 -15.12 3.49
CA SER A 264 2.30 -16.35 4.14
C SER A 264 2.06 -17.61 3.30
N VAL A 265 0.93 -17.67 2.59
CA VAL A 265 0.64 -18.77 1.66
C VAL A 265 1.54 -18.69 0.44
N LEU A 266 1.71 -17.48 -0.14
CA LEU A 266 2.60 -17.29 -1.28
C LEU A 266 4.05 -17.67 -0.94
N ILE A 267 4.55 -17.26 0.23
CA ILE A 267 5.91 -17.64 0.69
C ILE A 267 6.04 -19.16 0.86
N ARG A 268 5.01 -19.83 1.37
CA ARG A 268 5.00 -21.30 1.49
C ARG A 268 5.00 -21.96 0.11
N ASP A 269 4.17 -21.47 -0.82
CA ASP A 269 4.11 -21.99 -2.20
C ASP A 269 5.44 -21.80 -2.91
N VAL A 270 6.13 -20.65 -2.71
CA VAL A 270 7.50 -20.42 -3.18
C VAL A 270 8.46 -21.46 -2.63
N ALA A 271 8.42 -21.75 -1.33
CA ALA A 271 9.29 -22.75 -0.72
C ALA A 271 9.05 -24.18 -1.27
N GLY A 272 7.82 -24.48 -1.68
CA GLY A 272 7.41 -25.76 -2.28
C GLY A 272 7.71 -25.89 -3.77
N ALA A 273 8.05 -24.80 -4.48
CA ALA A 273 8.32 -24.80 -5.90
C ALA A 273 9.52 -25.71 -6.26
N GLN A 274 9.38 -26.52 -7.33
CA GLN A 274 10.41 -27.46 -7.77
C GLN A 274 11.18 -26.97 -9.00
N VAL A 275 10.55 -26.13 -9.81
CA VAL A 275 11.14 -25.56 -11.03
C VAL A 275 10.84 -24.05 -11.09
N PRO A 276 11.65 -23.25 -11.81
CA PRO A 276 11.40 -21.80 -11.94
C PRO A 276 10.01 -21.43 -12.48
N ALA A 277 9.39 -22.30 -13.29
CA ALA A 277 8.04 -22.10 -13.81
C ALA A 277 6.95 -22.10 -12.72
N ASP A 278 7.15 -22.86 -11.63
CA ASP A 278 6.22 -22.86 -10.49
C ASP A 278 6.22 -21.50 -9.81
N LEU A 279 7.38 -20.84 -9.71
CA LEU A 279 7.52 -19.52 -9.12
C LEU A 279 6.75 -18.45 -9.90
N ALA A 280 6.72 -18.55 -11.24
CA ALA A 280 5.93 -17.66 -12.09
C ALA A 280 4.42 -17.77 -11.78
N GLN A 281 3.92 -18.96 -11.49
CA GLN A 281 2.51 -19.15 -11.10
C GLN A 281 2.21 -18.54 -9.73
N VAL A 282 3.16 -18.61 -8.81
CA VAL A 282 3.01 -18.00 -7.47
C VAL A 282 3.03 -16.47 -7.56
N THR A 283 4.00 -15.91 -8.26
CA THR A 283 4.16 -14.45 -8.38
C THR A 283 3.06 -13.79 -9.19
N ALA A 284 2.43 -14.51 -10.13
CA ALA A 284 1.25 -14.05 -10.86
C ALA A 284 0.07 -13.66 -9.92
N ARG A 285 0.10 -14.09 -8.65
CA ARG A 285 -0.92 -13.77 -7.62
C ARG A 285 -0.58 -12.51 -6.81
N ILE A 286 0.61 -11.92 -7.00
CA ILE A 286 1.02 -10.68 -6.30
C ILE A 286 0.09 -9.50 -6.61
N PRO A 287 -0.38 -9.27 -7.85
CA PRO A 287 -1.35 -8.22 -8.13
C PRO A 287 -2.63 -8.34 -7.31
N ASP A 288 -3.18 -9.54 -7.16
CA ASP A 288 -4.38 -9.78 -6.34
C ASP A 288 -4.10 -9.53 -4.85
N LEU A 289 -2.93 -9.94 -4.36
CA LEU A 289 -2.49 -9.63 -3.00
C LEU A 289 -2.40 -8.12 -2.77
N LEU A 290 -1.82 -7.36 -3.70
CA LEU A 290 -1.73 -5.90 -3.63
C LEU A 290 -3.13 -5.27 -3.54
N VAL A 291 -4.05 -5.68 -4.43
CA VAL A 291 -5.44 -5.19 -4.42
C VAL A 291 -6.11 -5.44 -3.08
N ASN A 292 -5.96 -6.63 -2.51
CA ASN A 292 -6.59 -6.99 -1.23
C ASN A 292 -5.98 -6.20 -0.06
N LEU A 293 -4.65 -6.06 -0.01
CA LEU A 293 -3.98 -5.30 1.04
C LEU A 293 -4.35 -3.80 1.00
N VAL A 294 -4.47 -3.22 -0.20
CA VAL A 294 -4.91 -1.83 -0.39
C VAL A 294 -6.39 -1.68 -0.02
N ALA A 295 -7.26 -2.61 -0.43
CA ALA A 295 -8.68 -2.59 -0.09
C ALA A 295 -8.91 -2.71 1.43
N ALA A 296 -8.08 -3.52 2.12
CA ALA A 296 -8.07 -3.64 3.58
C ALA A 296 -7.42 -2.43 4.30
N ASN A 297 -7.06 -1.37 3.56
CA ASN A 297 -6.47 -0.13 4.08
C ASN A 297 -5.18 -0.35 4.89
N HIS A 298 -4.37 -1.36 4.51
CA HIS A 298 -3.05 -1.53 5.11
C HIS A 298 -2.13 -0.37 4.77
N ARG A 299 -1.27 0.01 5.71
CA ARG A 299 -0.23 1.02 5.47
C ARG A 299 0.68 0.57 4.33
N HIS A 300 1.09 1.52 3.48
CA HIS A 300 1.95 1.24 2.33
C HIS A 300 3.22 0.44 2.71
N GLU A 301 3.82 0.71 3.88
CA GLU A 301 5.00 -0.02 4.39
C GLU A 301 4.74 -1.53 4.54
N VAL A 302 3.55 -1.87 5.06
CA VAL A 302 3.14 -3.28 5.21
C VAL A 302 2.98 -3.92 3.83
N VAL A 303 2.32 -3.21 2.91
CA VAL A 303 2.08 -3.70 1.54
C VAL A 303 3.40 -3.93 0.81
N THR A 304 4.29 -2.92 0.76
CA THR A 304 5.57 -3.03 0.05
C THR A 304 6.50 -4.05 0.72
N ARG A 305 6.49 -4.14 2.06
CA ARG A 305 7.26 -5.13 2.79
C ARG A 305 6.83 -6.55 2.45
N LEU A 306 5.53 -6.85 2.50
CA LEU A 306 5.01 -8.19 2.20
C LEU A 306 5.29 -8.60 0.76
N ILE A 307 5.16 -7.68 -0.21
CA ILE A 307 5.50 -7.94 -1.62
C ILE A 307 7.00 -8.21 -1.76
N THR A 308 7.85 -7.43 -1.08
CA THR A 308 9.31 -7.64 -1.14
C THR A 308 9.73 -8.94 -0.45
N ASP A 309 9.10 -9.32 0.65
CA ASP A 309 9.39 -10.59 1.35
C ASP A 309 9.10 -11.80 0.43
N ILE A 310 8.08 -11.71 -0.45
CA ILE A 310 7.84 -12.73 -1.50
C ILE A 310 8.98 -12.73 -2.52
N ALA A 311 9.41 -11.57 -3.02
CA ALA A 311 10.53 -11.46 -3.96
C ALA A 311 11.83 -12.02 -3.37
N ASP A 312 12.08 -11.77 -2.09
CA ASP A 312 13.21 -12.32 -1.35
C ASP A 312 13.13 -13.85 -1.24
N ALA A 313 11.94 -14.37 -0.96
CA ALA A 313 11.72 -15.82 -0.91
C ALA A 313 11.94 -16.46 -2.28
N VAL A 314 11.42 -15.86 -3.36
CA VAL A 314 11.64 -16.30 -4.76
C VAL A 314 13.13 -16.33 -5.07
N THR A 315 13.86 -15.26 -4.75
CA THR A 315 15.31 -15.18 -4.97
C THR A 315 16.05 -16.29 -4.22
N ARG A 316 15.75 -16.50 -2.94
CA ARG A 316 16.36 -17.58 -2.14
C ARG A 316 16.04 -18.97 -2.67
N ARG A 317 14.82 -19.21 -3.15
CA ARG A 317 14.46 -20.49 -3.73
C ARG A 317 15.19 -20.75 -5.05
N LEU A 318 15.33 -19.72 -5.90
CA LEU A 318 16.12 -19.81 -7.14
C LEU A 318 17.60 -20.08 -6.87
N LEU A 319 18.19 -19.48 -5.84
CA LEU A 319 19.56 -19.79 -5.41
C LEU A 319 19.69 -21.25 -5.00
N ALA A 320 18.75 -21.77 -4.20
CA ALA A 320 18.74 -23.17 -3.80
C ALA A 320 18.59 -24.11 -5.02
N MET A 321 17.68 -23.81 -5.95
CA MET A 321 17.52 -24.59 -7.20
C MET A 321 18.78 -24.56 -8.08
N ALA A 322 19.46 -23.40 -8.12
CA ALA A 322 20.73 -23.29 -8.84
C ALA A 322 21.79 -24.20 -8.22
N GLU A 323 21.94 -24.22 -6.91
CA GLU A 323 22.88 -25.12 -6.21
C GLU A 323 22.47 -26.59 -6.31
N GLU A 324 21.18 -26.91 -6.29
CA GLU A 324 20.68 -28.27 -6.58
C GLU A 324 21.08 -28.74 -7.99
N THR A 325 21.11 -27.82 -8.97
CA THR A 325 21.40 -28.11 -10.37
C THR A 325 22.90 -28.13 -10.68
N LEU A 326 23.64 -27.16 -10.15
CA LEU A 326 25.05 -26.92 -10.45
C LEU A 326 26.01 -27.64 -9.48
N GLY A 327 25.50 -28.15 -8.37
CA GLY A 327 26.24 -28.57 -7.19
C GLY A 327 26.50 -27.44 -6.22
N PRO A 328 27.04 -27.76 -5.03
CA PRO A 328 27.34 -26.75 -4.01
C PRO A 328 28.33 -25.69 -4.51
N ALA A 329 28.15 -24.45 -4.05
CA ALA A 329 29.04 -23.36 -4.43
C ALA A 329 30.50 -23.66 -4.02
N PRO A 330 31.48 -23.44 -4.91
CA PRO A 330 32.90 -23.75 -4.64
C PRO A 330 33.51 -22.82 -3.59
N ALA A 331 32.86 -21.69 -3.26
CA ALA A 331 33.28 -20.74 -2.25
C ALA A 331 32.09 -19.93 -1.70
N PRO A 332 32.26 -19.30 -0.52
CA PRO A 332 31.23 -18.40 0.01
C PRO A 332 30.92 -17.26 -0.95
N TYR A 333 29.65 -16.98 -1.12
CA TYR A 333 29.12 -15.89 -1.92
C TYR A 333 27.90 -15.26 -1.23
N LEU A 334 27.55 -14.04 -1.63
CA LEU A 334 26.35 -13.37 -1.19
C LEU A 334 25.60 -12.79 -2.40
N TRP A 335 24.35 -13.18 -2.57
CA TRP A 335 23.41 -12.48 -3.43
C TRP A 335 22.81 -11.30 -2.63
N ALA A 336 23.02 -10.09 -3.12
CA ALA A 336 22.45 -8.87 -2.53
C ALA A 336 21.54 -8.16 -3.53
N ALA A 337 20.42 -7.65 -3.02
CA ALA A 337 19.52 -6.79 -3.78
C ALA A 337 19.84 -5.33 -3.53
N CYS A 338 19.62 -4.49 -4.52
CA CYS A 338 19.67 -3.02 -4.43
C CYS A 338 18.35 -2.41 -4.92
N GLY A 339 18.32 -1.10 -5.14
CA GLY A 339 17.13 -0.43 -5.64
C GLY A 339 15.89 -0.61 -4.75
N SER A 340 14.74 -0.85 -5.36
CA SER A 340 13.46 -1.00 -4.64
C SER A 340 13.40 -2.26 -3.78
N GLN A 341 13.99 -3.37 -4.22
CA GLN A 341 14.08 -4.59 -3.41
C GLN A 341 15.01 -4.40 -2.22
N GLY A 342 16.15 -3.74 -2.40
CA GLY A 342 17.08 -3.40 -1.31
C GLY A 342 16.38 -2.58 -0.23
N ARG A 343 15.63 -1.54 -0.60
CA ARG A 343 14.88 -0.67 0.32
C ARG A 343 13.58 -1.27 0.84
N GLN A 344 13.14 -2.42 0.33
CA GLN A 344 11.84 -3.04 0.66
C GLN A 344 10.63 -2.18 0.22
N ASP A 345 10.77 -1.52 -0.92
CA ASP A 345 9.81 -0.60 -1.53
C ASP A 345 9.15 -1.17 -2.80
N GLN A 346 9.23 -2.49 -3.04
CA GLN A 346 8.64 -3.12 -4.23
C GLN A 346 7.11 -3.03 -4.20
N THR A 347 6.52 -2.95 -5.39
CA THR A 347 5.07 -2.84 -5.60
C THR A 347 4.64 -3.83 -6.69
N GLY A 348 3.47 -3.64 -7.29
CA GLY A 348 2.98 -4.47 -8.39
C GLY A 348 3.81 -4.42 -9.68
N VAL A 349 4.76 -3.49 -9.78
CA VAL A 349 5.73 -3.38 -10.88
C VAL A 349 7.12 -3.25 -10.30
N SER A 350 7.99 -4.20 -10.59
CA SER A 350 9.39 -4.19 -10.12
C SER A 350 10.30 -4.83 -11.15
N ASP A 351 11.43 -4.18 -11.38
CA ASP A 351 12.61 -4.72 -12.04
C ASP A 351 13.50 -5.45 -11.01
N GLN A 352 14.48 -6.19 -11.49
CA GLN A 352 15.48 -6.83 -10.66
C GLN A 352 16.77 -6.00 -10.67
N ASP A 353 17.18 -5.54 -9.50
CA ASP A 353 18.47 -4.89 -9.26
C ASP A 353 19.24 -5.73 -8.25
N ASN A 354 20.32 -6.38 -8.67
CA ASN A 354 21.03 -7.31 -7.81
C ASN A 354 22.53 -7.41 -8.14
N ILE A 355 23.30 -7.88 -7.17
CA ILE A 355 24.73 -8.11 -7.30
C ILE A 355 25.15 -9.44 -6.65
N LEU A 356 26.33 -9.90 -7.00
CA LEU A 356 26.97 -11.03 -6.36
C LEU A 356 28.31 -10.60 -5.74
N ILE A 357 28.42 -10.76 -4.41
CA ILE A 357 29.68 -10.56 -3.71
C ILE A 357 30.31 -11.93 -3.46
N LEU A 358 31.53 -12.12 -3.93
CA LEU A 358 32.30 -13.36 -3.77
C LEU A 358 33.30 -13.21 -2.61
N ALA A 359 33.67 -14.33 -2.00
CA ALA A 359 34.80 -14.35 -1.08
C ALA A 359 36.09 -13.91 -1.78
N ASP A 360 37.02 -13.29 -1.04
CA ASP A 360 38.26 -12.84 -1.61
C ASP A 360 39.13 -14.01 -2.09
N GLY A 361 39.84 -13.80 -3.21
CA GLY A 361 40.68 -14.79 -3.86
C GLY A 361 39.97 -15.67 -4.89
N ILE A 362 38.67 -15.49 -5.08
CA ILE A 362 37.88 -16.19 -6.09
C ILE A 362 37.96 -15.42 -7.42
N ASP A 363 38.13 -16.16 -8.53
CA ASP A 363 38.06 -15.58 -9.87
C ASP A 363 36.61 -15.15 -10.17
N PRO A 364 36.35 -13.86 -10.43
CA PRO A 364 35.00 -13.40 -10.78
C PRO A 364 34.47 -14.01 -12.09
N ASN A 365 35.34 -14.57 -12.92
CA ASN A 365 34.97 -15.28 -14.16
C ASN A 365 34.82 -16.79 -13.97
N ASP A 366 34.83 -17.30 -12.74
CA ASP A 366 34.57 -18.72 -12.48
C ASP A 366 33.20 -19.08 -13.09
N PRO A 367 33.15 -20.09 -13.99
CA PRO A 367 31.94 -20.49 -14.70
C PRO A 367 30.77 -20.88 -13.80
N TYR A 368 31.05 -21.31 -12.56
CA TYR A 368 30.02 -21.63 -11.60
C TYR A 368 29.17 -20.39 -11.26
N PHE A 369 29.82 -19.30 -10.88
CA PHE A 369 29.10 -18.08 -10.47
C PHE A 369 28.43 -17.36 -11.64
N GLU A 370 28.95 -17.47 -12.85
CA GLU A 370 28.26 -17.00 -14.05
C GLU A 370 26.97 -17.79 -14.29
N LYS A 371 27.03 -19.12 -14.22
CA LYS A 371 25.85 -19.98 -14.40
C LYS A 371 24.82 -19.76 -13.29
N LEU A 372 25.27 -19.62 -12.04
CA LEU A 372 24.40 -19.33 -10.91
C LEU A 372 23.68 -17.98 -11.10
N ALA A 373 24.42 -16.92 -11.45
CA ALA A 373 23.86 -15.60 -11.69
C ALA A 373 22.83 -15.61 -12.83
N ARG A 374 23.14 -16.30 -13.93
CA ARG A 374 22.23 -16.44 -15.08
C ARG A 374 20.97 -17.23 -14.70
N PHE A 375 21.12 -18.39 -14.03
CA PHE A 375 19.97 -19.19 -13.59
C PHE A 375 19.00 -18.39 -12.70
N VAL A 376 19.54 -17.66 -11.73
CA VAL A 376 18.71 -16.85 -10.81
C VAL A 376 18.06 -15.67 -11.54
N SER A 377 18.81 -14.92 -12.35
CA SER A 377 18.26 -13.76 -13.05
C SER A 377 17.23 -14.15 -14.11
N ASP A 378 17.45 -15.25 -14.85
CA ASP A 378 16.47 -15.79 -15.82
C ASP A 378 15.21 -16.29 -15.09
N GLY A 379 15.38 -16.94 -13.95
CA GLY A 379 14.28 -17.39 -13.09
C GLY A 379 13.46 -16.22 -12.53
N LEU A 380 14.12 -15.16 -12.09
CA LEU A 380 13.46 -13.91 -11.64
C LEU A 380 12.69 -13.27 -12.79
N ASN A 381 13.28 -13.20 -13.99
CA ASN A 381 12.60 -12.65 -15.16
C ASN A 381 11.36 -13.48 -15.53
N ALA A 382 11.45 -14.79 -15.51
CA ALA A 382 10.31 -15.69 -15.73
C ALA A 382 9.23 -15.53 -14.66
N ALA A 383 9.62 -15.22 -13.43
CA ALA A 383 8.72 -14.92 -12.32
C ALA A 383 8.16 -13.48 -12.35
N GLY A 384 8.40 -12.70 -13.42
CA GLY A 384 7.81 -11.35 -13.61
C GLY A 384 8.66 -10.19 -13.10
N TYR A 385 9.84 -10.45 -12.52
CA TYR A 385 10.82 -9.41 -12.16
C TYR A 385 11.71 -9.15 -13.38
N VAL A 386 11.31 -8.19 -14.21
CA VAL A 386 11.98 -7.94 -15.49
C VAL A 386 13.45 -7.55 -15.32
N TYR A 387 14.29 -7.89 -16.30
CA TYR A 387 15.69 -7.50 -16.29
C TYR A 387 15.85 -5.99 -16.11
N CYS A 388 16.85 -5.57 -15.33
CA CYS A 388 17.17 -4.16 -15.15
C CYS A 388 17.63 -3.53 -16.47
N PRO A 389 16.95 -2.46 -16.95
CA PRO A 389 17.37 -1.77 -18.18
C PRO A 389 18.79 -1.18 -18.11
N GLY A 390 19.27 -0.90 -16.88
CA GLY A 390 20.62 -0.40 -16.61
C GLY A 390 21.67 -1.49 -16.45
N ASP A 391 21.32 -2.77 -16.68
CA ASP A 391 22.19 -3.93 -16.52
C ASP A 391 22.87 -4.04 -15.14
N MET A 392 22.17 -3.57 -14.09
CA MET A 392 22.62 -3.67 -12.70
C MET A 392 22.23 -5.03 -12.11
N MET A 393 22.79 -6.08 -12.63
CA MET A 393 22.48 -7.47 -12.30
C MET A 393 23.74 -8.30 -12.13
N ALA A 394 23.67 -9.35 -11.32
CA ALA A 394 24.76 -10.29 -11.07
C ALA A 394 25.25 -11.04 -12.34
N THR A 395 24.44 -11.04 -13.41
CA THR A 395 24.84 -11.56 -14.75
C THR A 395 25.93 -10.71 -15.39
N ASN A 396 25.99 -9.41 -15.11
CA ASN A 396 27.04 -8.52 -15.55
C ASN A 396 28.32 -8.78 -14.70
N PRO A 397 29.46 -9.12 -15.34
CA PRO A 397 30.72 -9.36 -14.61
C PRO A 397 31.13 -8.20 -13.70
N LEU A 398 30.79 -6.95 -13.99
CA LEU A 398 31.09 -5.80 -13.14
C LEU A 398 30.43 -5.89 -11.76
N TRP A 399 29.26 -6.52 -11.67
CA TRP A 399 28.49 -6.65 -10.43
C TRP A 399 28.60 -8.03 -9.79
N ARG A 400 29.48 -8.89 -10.31
CA ARG A 400 29.85 -10.20 -9.76
C ARG A 400 31.33 -10.19 -9.42
N GLN A 401 31.68 -9.68 -8.23
CA GLN A 401 33.07 -9.41 -7.86
C GLN A 401 33.40 -9.88 -6.44
N PRO A 402 34.68 -10.17 -6.13
CA PRO A 402 35.15 -10.40 -4.77
C PRO A 402 34.93 -9.17 -3.88
N ARG A 403 34.75 -9.40 -2.57
CA ARG A 403 34.51 -8.36 -1.56
C ARG A 403 35.57 -7.23 -1.62
N LYS A 404 36.83 -7.57 -1.82
CA LYS A 404 37.92 -6.60 -1.95
C LYS A 404 37.74 -5.67 -3.15
N VAL A 405 37.23 -6.17 -4.28
CA VAL A 405 36.95 -5.35 -5.47
C VAL A 405 35.76 -4.42 -5.19
N TRP A 406 34.73 -4.90 -4.50
CA TRP A 406 33.60 -4.06 -4.07
C TRP A 406 34.06 -2.93 -3.14
N SER A 407 34.95 -3.22 -2.17
CA SER A 407 35.57 -2.17 -1.33
C SER A 407 36.29 -1.13 -2.19
N GLY A 408 37.04 -1.58 -3.20
CA GLY A 408 37.70 -0.69 -4.17
C GLY A 408 36.72 0.17 -4.99
N TYR A 409 35.58 -0.37 -5.44
CA TYR A 409 34.55 0.39 -6.14
C TYR A 409 33.98 1.51 -5.27
N PHE A 410 33.59 1.22 -4.04
CA PHE A 410 33.09 2.24 -3.11
C PHE A 410 34.15 3.31 -2.81
N GLN A 411 35.41 2.90 -2.60
CA GLN A 411 36.50 3.85 -2.39
C GLN A 411 36.70 4.77 -3.60
N ASP A 412 36.70 4.22 -4.82
CA ASP A 412 36.85 4.98 -6.07
C ASP A 412 35.70 5.97 -6.27
N TRP A 413 34.44 5.56 -6.03
CA TRP A 413 33.29 6.45 -6.17
C TRP A 413 33.31 7.59 -5.15
N ILE A 414 33.84 7.34 -3.94
CA ILE A 414 33.95 8.34 -2.88
C ILE A 414 35.11 9.28 -3.15
N ASP A 415 36.27 8.77 -3.56
CA ASP A 415 37.50 9.58 -3.73
C ASP A 415 37.51 10.35 -5.06
N ARG A 416 36.82 9.83 -6.09
CA ARG A 416 36.75 10.40 -7.44
C ARG A 416 35.30 10.56 -7.91
N PRO A 417 34.51 11.43 -7.26
CA PRO A 417 33.10 11.58 -7.59
C PRO A 417 32.91 12.13 -9.00
N SER A 418 32.16 11.41 -9.81
CA SER A 418 31.69 11.78 -11.15
C SER A 418 30.17 11.61 -11.23
N PRO A 419 29.46 12.12 -12.23
CA PRO A 419 28.03 11.87 -12.40
C PRO A 419 27.67 10.38 -12.47
N GLU A 420 28.51 9.56 -13.10
CA GLU A 420 28.36 8.12 -13.19
C GLU A 420 28.62 7.45 -11.83
N ALA A 421 29.73 7.77 -11.17
CA ALA A 421 30.05 7.27 -9.83
C ALA A 421 28.92 7.57 -8.83
N GLN A 422 28.27 8.73 -8.92
CA GLN A 422 27.16 9.11 -8.06
C GLN A 422 25.88 8.31 -8.34
N MET A 423 25.58 8.07 -9.61
CA MET A 423 24.45 7.22 -10.00
C MET A 423 24.65 5.81 -9.44
N LEU A 424 25.84 5.21 -9.65
CA LEU A 424 26.18 3.90 -9.14
C LEU A 424 26.15 3.84 -7.62
N ALA A 425 26.78 4.81 -6.94
CA ALA A 425 26.77 4.93 -5.50
C ALA A 425 25.32 5.03 -4.97
N SER A 426 24.45 5.82 -5.61
CA SER A 426 23.05 5.96 -5.17
C SER A 426 22.31 4.64 -5.15
N VAL A 427 22.57 3.73 -6.08
CA VAL A 427 21.96 2.39 -6.11
C VAL A 427 22.65 1.46 -5.12
N MET A 428 23.98 1.45 -5.08
CA MET A 428 24.78 0.51 -4.29
C MET A 428 24.81 0.81 -2.79
N PHE A 429 24.44 2.02 -2.36
CA PHE A 429 24.19 2.31 -0.93
C PHE A 429 22.87 1.71 -0.41
N ASP A 430 22.04 1.13 -1.27
CA ASP A 430 20.79 0.46 -0.91
C ASP A 430 20.94 -1.08 -0.87
N LEU A 431 22.18 -1.60 -0.79
CA LEU A 431 22.43 -3.04 -0.76
C LEU A 431 21.86 -3.70 0.49
N ARG A 432 21.17 -4.82 0.27
CA ARG A 432 20.64 -5.70 1.33
C ARG A 432 20.90 -7.17 0.98
N ALA A 433 21.40 -7.91 1.96
CA ALA A 433 21.65 -9.35 1.82
C ALA A 433 20.33 -10.12 1.62
N ILE A 434 20.28 -11.03 0.64
CA ILE A 434 19.11 -11.86 0.34
C ILE A 434 19.40 -13.35 0.59
N GLY A 435 20.51 -13.87 0.08
CA GLY A 435 20.86 -15.29 0.22
C GLY A 435 22.36 -15.50 0.08
N GLY A 436 22.89 -16.52 0.76
CA GLY A 436 24.31 -16.79 0.89
C GLY A 436 24.92 -16.25 2.18
N ASP A 437 26.21 -15.92 2.19
CA ASP A 437 26.95 -15.47 3.39
C ASP A 437 26.81 -13.95 3.60
N ALA A 438 25.90 -13.55 4.46
CA ALA A 438 25.65 -12.12 4.80
C ALA A 438 26.88 -11.41 5.41
N SER A 439 27.87 -12.13 5.94
CA SER A 439 29.07 -11.53 6.51
C SER A 439 29.91 -10.78 5.47
N LEU A 440 29.80 -11.16 4.20
CA LEU A 440 30.48 -10.50 3.09
C LEU A 440 30.04 -9.05 2.87
N LEU A 441 28.81 -8.68 3.29
CA LEU A 441 28.29 -7.32 3.17
C LEU A 441 28.42 -6.50 4.46
N ALA A 442 28.26 -7.12 5.63
CA ALA A 442 28.14 -6.41 6.91
C ALA A 442 29.30 -5.44 7.20
N GLY A 443 30.55 -5.88 7.09
CA GLY A 443 31.71 -5.02 7.27
C GLY A 443 31.85 -3.96 6.17
N LEU A 444 31.54 -4.32 4.93
CA LEU A 444 31.63 -3.44 3.77
C LEU A 444 30.74 -2.20 3.90
N GLN A 445 29.49 -2.36 4.36
CA GLN A 445 28.58 -1.24 4.58
C GLN A 445 29.10 -0.25 5.62
N ALA A 446 29.55 -0.74 6.78
CA ALA A 446 30.06 0.10 7.85
C ALA A 446 31.32 0.88 7.42
N GLU A 447 32.26 0.21 6.76
CA GLU A 447 33.50 0.81 6.23
C GLU A 447 33.14 1.91 5.18
N THR A 448 32.24 1.61 4.26
CA THR A 448 31.82 2.53 3.20
C THR A 448 31.13 3.78 3.77
N LEU A 449 30.22 3.63 4.73
CA LEU A 449 29.57 4.76 5.39
C LEU A 449 30.57 5.63 6.17
N ALA A 450 31.56 5.00 6.81
CA ALA A 450 32.60 5.73 7.52
C ALA A 450 33.49 6.56 6.56
N LEU A 451 33.82 6.02 5.39
CA LEU A 451 34.58 6.73 4.36
C LEU A 451 33.74 7.86 3.74
N ALA A 452 32.52 7.57 3.31
CA ALA A 452 31.64 8.52 2.64
C ALA A 452 31.32 9.73 3.54
N SER A 453 31.04 9.51 4.83
CA SER A 453 30.70 10.58 5.75
C SER A 453 31.85 11.58 6.01
N ARG A 454 33.08 11.18 5.78
CA ARG A 454 34.28 12.03 5.95
C ARG A 454 34.64 12.83 4.69
N ASN A 455 34.12 12.43 3.54
CA ASN A 455 34.41 13.11 2.28
C ASN A 455 33.29 14.12 1.98
N SER A 456 33.50 15.39 2.37
CA SER A 456 32.53 16.47 2.17
C SER A 456 32.24 16.73 0.69
N ILE A 457 33.19 16.50 -0.21
CA ILE A 457 33.03 16.66 -1.66
C ILE A 457 32.08 15.58 -2.17
N PHE A 458 32.28 14.33 -1.78
CA PHE A 458 31.38 13.23 -2.14
C PHE A 458 29.95 13.49 -1.62
N VAL A 459 29.81 13.89 -0.35
CA VAL A 459 28.50 14.23 0.23
C VAL A 459 27.83 15.37 -0.54
N ALA A 460 28.58 16.43 -0.91
CA ALA A 460 28.05 17.54 -1.70
C ALA A 460 27.58 17.09 -3.11
N HIS A 461 28.28 16.15 -3.71
CA HIS A 461 27.87 15.53 -4.96
C HIS A 461 26.61 14.65 -4.80
N MET A 462 26.52 13.87 -3.74
CA MET A 462 25.32 13.08 -3.43
C MET A 462 24.10 13.97 -3.18
N ILE A 463 24.27 15.11 -2.50
CA ILE A 463 23.24 16.14 -2.37
C ILE A 463 22.83 16.65 -3.75
N ALA A 464 23.79 17.04 -4.61
CA ALA A 464 23.50 17.53 -5.95
C ALA A 464 22.76 16.49 -6.80
N ASN A 465 23.08 15.20 -6.64
CA ASN A 465 22.38 14.10 -7.32
C ASN A 465 20.94 13.96 -6.83
N SER A 466 20.71 14.03 -5.51
CA SER A 466 19.37 13.95 -4.91
C SER A 466 18.44 15.09 -5.31
N LEU A 467 19.01 16.19 -5.83
CA LEU A 467 18.26 17.35 -6.32
C LEU A 467 17.95 17.28 -7.83
N LYS A 468 18.31 16.21 -8.54
CA LYS A 468 17.98 16.05 -9.97
C LYS A 468 16.51 15.72 -10.21
N HIS A 469 15.94 14.92 -9.33
CA HIS A 469 14.54 14.54 -9.38
C HIS A 469 13.72 15.49 -8.49
N HIS A 470 12.81 16.23 -9.13
CA HIS A 470 11.99 17.21 -8.43
C HIS A 470 10.54 16.74 -8.33
N PRO A 471 9.84 17.08 -7.23
CA PRO A 471 8.40 16.93 -7.16
C PRO A 471 7.70 17.66 -8.31
N PRO A 472 6.62 17.11 -8.88
CA PRO A 472 5.98 17.60 -10.09
C PRO A 472 5.07 18.80 -9.80
N LEU A 473 5.64 19.90 -9.31
CA LEU A 473 4.93 21.13 -8.95
C LEU A 473 4.99 22.14 -10.12
N GLY A 474 3.82 22.56 -10.61
CA GLY A 474 3.70 23.60 -11.63
C GLY A 474 3.94 25.01 -11.07
N LEU A 475 4.07 25.97 -11.99
CA LEU A 475 4.36 27.39 -11.65
C LEU A 475 3.20 28.09 -10.92
N ILE A 476 1.94 27.74 -11.20
CA ILE A 476 0.76 28.34 -10.63
C ILE A 476 -0.19 27.25 -10.10
N ARG A 477 -0.11 26.96 -8.79
CA ARG A 477 -1.05 26.10 -8.02
C ARG A 477 -1.44 24.75 -8.66
N GLY A 478 -0.70 24.22 -9.66
CA GLY A 478 -0.98 22.97 -10.35
C GLY A 478 0.19 21.98 -10.27
N PHE A 479 0.04 20.86 -10.98
CA PHE A 479 1.10 19.88 -11.17
C PHE A 479 1.83 20.14 -12.50
N ALA A 480 3.13 19.85 -12.51
CA ALA A 480 3.90 19.76 -13.75
C ALA A 480 3.74 18.34 -14.31
N THR A 481 2.83 18.19 -15.26
CA THR A 481 2.55 16.89 -15.88
C THR A 481 3.47 16.62 -17.07
N ILE A 482 3.59 15.36 -17.47
CA ILE A 482 4.29 14.92 -18.68
C ILE A 482 3.63 15.60 -19.90
N ARG A 483 4.45 16.24 -20.75
CA ARG A 483 3.97 17.11 -21.81
C ARG A 483 3.61 16.39 -23.12
N SER A 484 4.14 15.19 -23.34
CA SER A 484 3.97 14.43 -24.59
C SER A 484 4.18 12.94 -24.39
N GLY A 485 3.72 12.13 -25.32
CA GLY A 485 3.83 10.67 -25.31
C GLY A 485 2.62 9.99 -24.66
N GLU A 486 2.74 8.69 -24.44
CA GLU A 486 1.66 7.82 -23.93
C GLU A 486 1.10 8.29 -22.59
N HIS A 487 1.94 8.86 -21.73
CA HIS A 487 1.57 9.34 -20.40
C HIS A 487 1.36 10.86 -20.32
N GLN A 488 0.98 11.50 -21.44
CA GLN A 488 0.67 12.94 -21.43
C GLN A 488 -0.43 13.27 -20.41
N GLY A 489 -0.23 14.33 -19.62
CA GLY A 489 -1.16 14.74 -18.56
C GLY A 489 -0.99 14.02 -17.22
N HIS A 490 -0.12 13.02 -17.15
CA HIS A 490 0.17 12.25 -15.93
C HIS A 490 1.39 12.80 -15.18
N ILE A 491 1.54 12.37 -13.93
CA ILE A 491 2.75 12.54 -13.13
C ILE A 491 3.35 11.16 -12.83
N ASP A 492 4.67 11.06 -12.84
CA ASP A 492 5.36 9.83 -12.46
C ASP A 492 5.54 9.80 -10.93
N MET A 493 4.72 8.99 -10.26
CA MET A 493 4.74 8.87 -8.79
C MET A 493 6.02 8.19 -8.27
N LYS A 494 6.71 7.38 -9.08
CA LYS A 494 8.00 6.78 -8.72
C LYS A 494 9.12 7.81 -8.86
N MET A 495 9.33 8.35 -10.07
CA MET A 495 10.48 9.20 -10.36
C MET A 495 10.38 10.61 -9.74
N ASN A 496 9.16 11.17 -9.70
CA ASN A 496 8.95 12.52 -9.18
C ASN A 496 8.34 12.55 -7.77
N GLY A 497 7.91 11.40 -7.24
CA GLY A 497 7.34 11.27 -5.89
C GLY A 497 8.26 10.55 -4.92
N VAL A 498 8.48 9.25 -5.14
CA VAL A 498 9.22 8.37 -4.22
C VAL A 498 10.73 8.64 -4.25
N VAL A 499 11.33 8.72 -5.45
CA VAL A 499 12.79 8.87 -5.63
C VAL A 499 13.34 10.11 -4.92
N PRO A 500 12.74 11.31 -5.00
CA PRO A 500 13.24 12.48 -4.27
C PRO A 500 13.37 12.25 -2.76
N VAL A 501 12.42 11.55 -2.14
CA VAL A 501 12.45 11.27 -0.70
C VAL A 501 13.49 10.20 -0.38
N ALA A 502 13.56 9.12 -1.18
CA ALA A 502 14.54 8.06 -1.00
C ALA A 502 15.98 8.58 -1.12
N ASP A 503 16.23 9.49 -2.08
CA ASP A 503 17.53 10.11 -2.28
C ASP A 503 17.92 11.01 -1.10
N MET A 504 17.01 11.84 -0.59
CA MET A 504 17.26 12.65 0.61
C MET A 504 17.54 11.76 1.83
N ALA A 505 16.73 10.71 2.06
CA ALA A 505 16.92 9.77 3.14
C ALA A 505 18.30 9.09 3.09
N ARG A 506 18.77 8.76 1.87
CA ARG A 506 20.12 8.21 1.65
C ARG A 506 21.21 9.21 2.02
N VAL A 507 21.07 10.48 1.64
CA VAL A 507 22.02 11.53 2.00
C VAL A 507 22.07 11.72 3.52
N TYR A 508 20.93 11.75 4.21
CA TYR A 508 20.90 11.82 5.67
C TYR A 508 21.57 10.61 6.31
N ALA A 509 21.30 9.40 5.79
CA ALA A 509 21.96 8.18 6.28
C ALA A 509 23.49 8.22 6.09
N LEU A 510 23.98 8.70 4.94
CA LEU A 510 25.42 8.88 4.68
C LEU A 510 26.04 9.84 5.69
N ARG A 511 25.41 10.98 5.96
CA ARG A 511 25.90 11.98 6.92
C ARG A 511 25.94 11.44 8.35
N GLY A 512 24.92 10.67 8.73
CA GLY A 512 24.78 10.08 10.06
C GLY A 512 25.46 8.72 10.23
N ARG A 513 26.04 8.13 9.18
CA ARG A 513 26.59 6.75 9.17
C ARG A 513 25.54 5.71 9.56
N LEU A 514 24.31 5.88 9.11
CA LEU A 514 23.19 5.05 9.49
C LEU A 514 23.11 3.82 8.59
N LEU A 515 23.06 2.64 9.20
CA LEU A 515 23.06 1.36 8.49
C LEU A 515 21.73 1.00 7.78
N PRO A 516 20.53 1.44 8.25
CA PRO A 516 19.30 1.08 7.58
C PRO A 516 19.29 1.50 6.11
N VAL A 517 18.70 0.65 5.25
CA VAL A 517 18.53 0.92 3.81
C VAL A 517 17.11 1.34 3.45
N ASN A 518 16.11 0.95 4.24
CA ASN A 518 14.72 1.34 4.05
C ASN A 518 14.55 2.85 4.22
N THR A 519 13.79 3.48 3.32
CA THR A 519 13.63 4.95 3.25
C THR A 519 13.11 5.54 4.55
N ARG A 520 12.03 4.97 5.11
CA ARG A 520 11.43 5.45 6.36
C ARG A 520 12.38 5.25 7.54
N ALA A 521 12.96 4.05 7.67
CA ALA A 521 13.90 3.75 8.74
C ALA A 521 15.13 4.68 8.72
N ARG A 522 15.60 5.09 7.53
CA ARG A 522 16.66 6.10 7.39
C ARG A 522 16.21 7.46 7.95
N LEU A 523 14.99 7.90 7.66
CA LEU A 523 14.48 9.19 8.16
C LEU A 523 14.29 9.17 9.67
N GLU A 524 13.73 8.09 10.23
CA GLU A 524 13.55 7.90 11.67
C GLU A 524 14.90 7.87 12.40
N ASN A 525 15.85 7.08 11.91
CA ASN A 525 17.20 7.04 12.50
C ASN A 525 17.97 8.37 12.31
N ALA A 526 17.69 9.12 11.25
CA ALA A 526 18.31 10.45 11.05
C ALA A 526 17.75 11.49 12.02
N GLU A 527 16.46 11.40 12.41
CA GLU A 527 15.85 12.18 13.48
C GLU A 527 16.52 11.85 14.82
N ASP A 528 16.59 10.58 15.18
CA ASP A 528 17.20 10.10 16.43
C ASP A 528 18.67 10.52 16.57
N ALA A 529 19.41 10.54 15.45
CA ALA A 529 20.81 10.98 15.39
C ALA A 529 20.98 12.50 15.30
N GLY A 530 19.90 13.29 15.28
CA GLY A 530 19.95 14.75 15.17
C GLY A 530 20.46 15.28 13.82
N ILE A 531 20.45 14.46 12.77
CA ILE A 531 20.90 14.83 11.41
C ILE A 531 19.83 15.66 10.69
N ILE A 532 18.57 15.43 10.98
CA ILE A 532 17.41 16.17 10.53
C ILE A 532 16.58 16.59 11.76
N SER A 533 15.91 17.74 11.69
CA SER A 533 15.03 18.16 12.78
C SER A 533 13.82 17.22 12.89
N GLY A 534 13.33 16.99 14.13
CA GLY A 534 12.17 16.13 14.36
C GLY A 534 10.92 16.55 13.59
N LYS A 535 10.70 17.86 13.41
CA LYS A 535 9.61 18.36 12.54
C LYS A 535 9.87 18.00 11.08
N GLY A 536 11.07 18.24 10.56
CA GLY A 536 11.42 17.94 9.17
C GLY A 536 11.31 16.44 8.84
N ALA A 537 11.74 15.57 9.76
CA ALA A 537 11.61 14.12 9.62
C ALA A 537 10.13 13.70 9.54
N ARG A 538 9.30 14.14 10.51
CA ARG A 538 7.87 13.79 10.55
C ARG A 538 7.11 14.30 9.33
N ASP A 539 7.36 15.55 8.90
CA ASP A 539 6.72 16.12 7.72
C ASP A 539 7.12 15.35 6.45
N LEU A 540 8.40 14.99 6.31
CA LEU A 540 8.89 14.24 5.15
C LEU A 540 8.37 12.80 5.14
N ILE A 541 8.29 12.14 6.30
CA ILE A 541 7.70 10.81 6.45
C ILE A 541 6.21 10.85 6.09
N ALA A 542 5.45 11.83 6.59
CA ALA A 542 4.03 11.98 6.28
C ALA A 542 3.79 12.22 4.77
N ALA A 543 4.63 13.04 4.13
CA ALA A 543 4.59 13.27 2.70
C ALA A 543 4.90 11.97 1.91
N TYR A 544 5.91 11.22 2.33
CA TYR A 544 6.28 9.94 1.73
C TYR A 544 5.17 8.90 1.84
N ASP A 545 4.56 8.80 3.03
CA ASP A 545 3.45 7.89 3.30
C ASP A 545 2.26 8.16 2.38
N LEU A 546 1.89 9.43 2.20
CA LEU A 546 0.80 9.81 1.30
C LEU A 546 1.13 9.49 -0.17
N ILE A 547 2.34 9.83 -0.62
CA ILE A 547 2.79 9.57 -2.00
C ILE A 547 2.76 8.07 -2.30
N GLN A 548 3.28 7.24 -1.40
CA GLN A 548 3.29 5.78 -1.57
C GLN A 548 1.87 5.20 -1.52
N THR A 549 1.02 5.70 -0.62
CA THR A 549 -0.38 5.24 -0.52
C THR A 549 -1.13 5.50 -1.83
N LEU A 550 -1.10 6.72 -2.36
CA LEU A 550 -1.76 7.06 -3.62
C LEU A 550 -1.18 6.29 -4.81
N ARG A 551 0.14 6.03 -4.81
CA ARG A 551 0.79 5.18 -5.80
C ARG A 551 0.25 3.75 -5.79
N LEU A 552 0.10 3.14 -4.61
CA LEU A 552 -0.44 1.78 -4.46
C LEU A 552 -1.94 1.72 -4.79
N GLU A 553 -2.72 2.71 -4.40
CA GLU A 553 -4.14 2.84 -4.75
C GLU A 553 -4.33 2.93 -6.27
N HIS A 554 -3.51 3.74 -6.95
CA HIS A 554 -3.48 3.81 -8.40
C HIS A 554 -3.19 2.45 -9.04
N GLN A 555 -2.14 1.75 -8.59
CA GLN A 555 -1.79 0.42 -9.11
C GLN A 555 -2.91 -0.60 -8.87
N ALA A 556 -3.53 -0.59 -7.68
CA ALA A 556 -4.65 -1.46 -7.36
C ALA A 556 -5.87 -1.18 -8.25
N ALA A 557 -6.18 0.08 -8.53
CA ALA A 557 -7.27 0.47 -9.42
C ALA A 557 -7.05 -0.04 -10.86
N ARG A 558 -5.81 0.08 -11.38
CA ARG A 558 -5.46 -0.44 -12.70
C ARG A 558 -5.60 -1.96 -12.78
N ILE A 559 -5.12 -2.68 -11.76
CA ILE A 559 -5.24 -4.15 -11.69
C ILE A 559 -6.72 -4.55 -11.68
N LYS A 560 -7.57 -3.89 -10.89
CA LYS A 560 -9.02 -4.11 -10.87
C LYS A 560 -9.69 -3.88 -12.23
N ALA A 561 -9.15 -2.93 -13.02
CA ALA A 561 -9.60 -2.65 -14.38
C ALA A 561 -9.01 -3.63 -15.43
N GLY A 562 -8.30 -4.68 -15.03
CA GLY A 562 -7.64 -5.64 -15.92
C GLY A 562 -6.43 -5.06 -16.67
N GLN A 563 -5.89 -3.93 -16.21
CA GLN A 563 -4.73 -3.26 -16.81
C GLN A 563 -3.45 -3.60 -16.07
N ARG A 564 -2.31 -3.48 -16.75
CA ARG A 564 -1.01 -3.61 -16.07
C ARG A 564 -0.81 -2.43 -15.10
N PRO A 565 -0.38 -2.70 -13.87
CA PRO A 565 -0.04 -1.63 -12.94
C PRO A 565 1.13 -0.77 -13.46
N ASP A 566 1.10 0.54 -13.21
CA ASP A 566 2.18 1.47 -13.52
C ASP A 566 2.31 2.56 -12.44
N ASN A 567 3.17 3.57 -12.68
CA ASN A 567 3.41 4.67 -11.75
C ASN A 567 2.89 6.02 -12.27
N PHE A 568 2.10 6.04 -13.35
CA PHE A 568 1.68 7.25 -14.05
C PHE A 568 0.27 7.64 -13.62
N LEU A 569 0.17 8.47 -12.59
CA LEU A 569 -1.08 8.96 -12.04
C LEU A 569 -1.54 10.22 -12.79
N GLN A 570 -2.80 10.24 -13.22
CA GLN A 570 -3.42 11.45 -13.76
C GLN A 570 -4.02 12.27 -12.61
N PRO A 571 -3.49 13.50 -12.32
CA PRO A 571 -3.98 14.28 -11.19
C PRO A 571 -5.46 14.66 -11.28
N ALA A 572 -6.02 14.71 -12.47
CA ALA A 572 -7.44 15.00 -12.69
C ALA A 572 -8.37 13.88 -12.18
N ASP A 573 -7.87 12.64 -12.06
CA ASP A 573 -8.64 11.50 -11.57
C ASP A 573 -8.74 11.48 -10.03
N LEU A 574 -7.88 12.27 -9.37
CA LEU A 574 -7.95 12.43 -7.92
C LEU A 574 -9.07 13.38 -7.51
N PRO A 575 -9.84 13.07 -6.45
CA PRO A 575 -10.69 14.03 -5.79
C PRO A 575 -9.90 15.32 -5.42
N ASP A 576 -10.57 16.47 -5.46
CA ASP A 576 -9.92 17.78 -5.21
C ASP A 576 -9.11 17.81 -3.91
N PHE A 577 -9.61 17.15 -2.89
CA PHE A 577 -8.96 17.02 -1.59
C PHE A 577 -7.64 16.22 -1.68
N GLU A 578 -7.66 15.03 -2.27
CA GLU A 578 -6.46 14.20 -2.43
C GLU A 578 -5.42 14.90 -3.32
N ARG A 579 -5.90 15.56 -4.36
CA ARG A 579 -5.08 16.37 -5.24
C ARG A 579 -4.40 17.53 -4.49
N SER A 580 -5.13 18.20 -3.58
CA SER A 580 -4.56 19.25 -2.74
C SER A 580 -3.52 18.69 -1.77
N HIS A 581 -3.81 17.59 -1.08
CA HIS A 581 -2.89 16.96 -0.13
C HIS A 581 -1.64 16.42 -0.82
N LEU A 582 -1.78 15.79 -2.00
CA LEU A 582 -0.63 15.34 -2.77
C LEU A 582 0.27 16.52 -3.17
N ARG A 583 -0.35 17.65 -3.55
CA ARG A 583 0.39 18.87 -3.85
C ARG A 583 1.15 19.39 -2.62
N ASP A 584 0.51 19.39 -1.44
CA ASP A 584 1.13 19.84 -0.20
C ASP A 584 2.27 18.88 0.22
N ALA A 585 2.11 17.58 0.05
CA ALA A 585 3.19 16.61 0.23
C ALA A 585 4.39 16.92 -0.68
N PHE A 586 4.15 17.23 -1.95
CA PHE A 586 5.22 17.64 -2.87
C PHE A 586 5.86 18.98 -2.49
N VAL A 587 5.11 19.91 -1.89
CA VAL A 587 5.66 21.16 -1.34
C VAL A 587 6.61 20.86 -0.18
N VAL A 588 6.25 19.95 0.72
CA VAL A 588 7.12 19.48 1.81
C VAL A 588 8.41 18.90 1.22
N VAL A 589 8.31 17.96 0.28
CA VAL A 589 9.49 17.35 -0.36
C VAL A 589 10.41 18.41 -1.00
N ARG A 590 9.85 19.36 -1.76
CA ARG A 590 10.60 20.46 -2.37
C ARG A 590 11.28 21.37 -1.34
N THR A 591 10.59 21.67 -0.25
CA THR A 591 11.12 22.48 0.84
C THR A 591 12.32 21.79 1.49
N MET A 592 12.20 20.49 1.76
CA MET A 592 13.28 19.69 2.34
C MET A 592 14.47 19.55 1.38
N GLN A 593 14.22 19.39 0.07
CA GLN A 593 15.30 19.43 -0.95
C GLN A 593 16.01 20.78 -0.95
N SER A 594 15.27 21.89 -0.86
CA SER A 594 15.85 23.24 -0.82
C SER A 594 16.71 23.44 0.42
N ALA A 595 16.22 23.00 1.59
CA ALA A 595 16.98 23.05 2.84
C ALA A 595 18.27 22.22 2.77
N LEU A 596 18.20 20.99 2.21
CA LEU A 596 19.35 20.13 2.01
C LEU A 596 20.37 20.77 1.05
N GLY A 597 19.91 21.42 -0.01
CA GLY A 597 20.76 22.12 -1.00
C GLY A 597 21.45 23.37 -0.44
N GLN A 598 20.78 24.12 0.45
CA GLN A 598 21.36 25.30 1.11
C GLN A 598 22.41 24.94 2.15
N GLY A 599 22.30 23.80 2.79
CA GLY A 599 23.30 23.28 3.75
C GLY A 599 24.68 22.98 3.16
N LYS A 600 24.90 23.18 1.86
CA LYS A 600 26.23 23.09 1.21
C LYS A 600 27.25 24.09 1.77
N GLY A 601 26.81 25.19 2.37
CA GLY A 601 27.68 26.23 2.93
C GLY A 601 28.02 26.07 4.42
N ALA A 602 27.36 25.17 5.14
CA ALA A 602 27.52 24.99 6.59
C ALA A 602 28.53 23.89 6.98
N LEU A 603 29.28 23.37 6.00
CA LEU A 603 30.33 22.35 6.21
C LEU A 603 31.74 22.96 6.02
N SER A 604 31.92 24.24 6.43
CA SER A 604 33.25 24.80 6.59
C SER A 604 33.70 24.73 8.06
#